data_657166b179ea316536bd01a70add5a7a
#
_entry.id   657166b179ea316536bd01a70add5a7a
#
_cell.length_a   1.000
_cell.length_b   1.000
_cell.length_c   1.000
_cell.angle_alpha   90.00
_cell.angle_beta   90.00
_cell.angle_gamma   90.00
#
_symmetry.space_group_name_H-M   'P 1'
#
loop_
_entity.id
_entity.type
_entity.pdbx_description
1 polymer ?
#
loop_
_entity_poly.entity_id
_entity_poly.type
_entity_poly.pdbx_seq_one_letter_code
_entity_poly.pdbx_strand_id
1 'polypeptide(L)'
;MDFNLTDEQQMIVKTTRDFVENELYPHEAEIEETGVLRHDLRDKIKAKAIEAGLYAANMPAEVGGAGLDTLTWVLYEKELGRANYALHWTCVARPSNILMACQGEQREKYLFPA
;
A
#
# COMPACT_ATOMS: atom_id res chain seq x y z
N MET A 1 26.63 -2.68 13.01
CA MET A 1 25.35 -2.53 12.29
C MET A 1 25.01 -1.06 12.14
N ASP A 2 24.73 -0.62 10.95
CA ASP A 2 24.38 0.77 10.68
C ASP A 2 22.85 0.91 10.64
N PHE A 3 22.32 1.79 11.49
CA PHE A 3 20.88 2.06 11.55
C PHE A 3 20.45 3.28 10.73
N ASN A 4 21.40 3.89 10.00
CA ASN A 4 21.06 5.00 9.13
C ASN A 4 20.34 4.51 7.90
N LEU A 5 19.28 5.24 7.51
CA LEU A 5 18.51 4.91 6.31
C LEU A 5 19.22 5.49 5.07
N THR A 6 19.13 4.75 3.96
CA THR A 6 19.59 5.27 2.67
C THR A 6 18.66 6.41 2.22
N ASP A 7 19.11 7.22 1.26
CA ASP A 7 18.29 8.30 0.70
C ASP A 7 16.99 7.76 0.11
N GLU A 8 17.05 6.61 -0.55
CA GLU A 8 15.89 5.96 -1.12
C GLU A 8 14.90 5.50 -0.06
N GLN A 9 15.40 4.93 1.04
CA GLN A 9 14.56 4.52 2.18
C GLN A 9 13.92 5.73 2.86
N GLN A 10 14.66 6.82 3.02
CA GLN A 10 14.11 8.06 3.58
C GLN A 10 13.00 8.63 2.72
N MET A 11 13.16 8.54 1.39
CA MET A 11 12.15 9.00 0.44
C MET A 11 10.87 8.17 0.56
N ILE A 12 10.98 6.84 0.65
CA ILE A 12 9.84 5.95 0.83
C ILE A 12 9.10 6.28 2.13
N VAL A 13 9.82 6.44 3.23
CA VAL A 13 9.23 6.79 4.53
C VAL A 13 8.48 8.12 4.44
N LYS A 14 9.11 9.13 3.85
CA LYS A 14 8.50 10.45 3.72
C LYS A 14 7.25 10.40 2.84
N THR A 15 7.33 9.76 1.68
CA THR A 15 6.21 9.65 0.74
C THR A 15 5.04 8.93 1.38
N THR A 16 5.29 7.83 2.09
CA THR A 16 4.26 7.05 2.77
C THR A 16 3.64 7.86 3.90
N ARG A 17 4.46 8.54 4.69
CA ARG A 17 3.98 9.39 5.79
C ARG A 17 3.09 10.51 5.26
N ASP A 18 3.52 11.20 4.22
CA ASP A 18 2.73 12.28 3.61
C ASP A 18 1.39 11.75 3.07
N PHE A 19 1.41 10.57 2.47
CA PHE A 19 0.18 9.93 1.97
C PHE A 19 -0.77 9.63 3.12
N VAL A 20 -0.28 9.04 4.21
CA VAL A 20 -1.10 8.72 5.39
C VAL A 20 -1.72 10.00 5.97
N GLU A 21 -0.94 11.03 6.15
CA GLU A 21 -1.41 12.28 6.77
C GLU A 21 -2.38 13.05 5.87
N ASN A 22 -2.18 13.05 4.57
CA ASN A 22 -2.98 13.85 3.65
C ASN A 22 -4.19 13.10 3.09
N GLU A 23 -4.08 11.78 2.90
CA GLU A 23 -5.12 11.00 2.22
C GLU A 23 -5.87 10.04 3.13
N LEU A 24 -5.27 9.58 4.23
CA LEU A 24 -5.91 8.60 5.11
C LEU A 24 -6.47 9.25 6.39
N TYR A 25 -5.67 10.03 7.09
CA TYR A 25 -6.12 10.64 8.35
C TYR A 25 -7.41 11.46 8.25
N PRO A 26 -7.64 12.25 7.19
CA PRO A 26 -8.88 13.04 7.10
C PRO A 26 -10.17 12.21 7.13
N HIS A 27 -10.07 10.91 6.81
CA HIS A 27 -11.23 10.02 6.72
C HIS A 27 -11.39 9.10 7.93
N GLU A 28 -10.46 9.09 8.88
CA GLU A 28 -10.49 8.18 10.02
C GLU A 28 -11.71 8.41 10.92
N ALA A 29 -12.05 9.67 11.19
CA ALA A 29 -13.18 9.99 12.07
C ALA A 29 -14.49 9.44 11.52
N GLU A 30 -14.73 9.56 10.23
CA GLU A 30 -15.92 9.02 9.58
C GLU A 30 -16.01 7.51 9.73
N ILE A 31 -14.89 6.80 9.49
CA ILE A 31 -14.86 5.35 9.55
C ILE A 31 -15.03 4.85 10.97
N GLU A 32 -14.39 5.48 11.94
CA GLU A 32 -14.53 5.10 13.35
C GLU A 32 -15.95 5.33 13.86
N GLU A 33 -16.61 6.38 13.39
CA GLU A 33 -17.97 6.71 13.80
C GLU A 33 -19.01 5.79 13.16
N THR A 34 -18.89 5.54 11.85
CA THR A 34 -19.87 4.77 11.08
C THR A 34 -19.58 3.27 11.04
N GLY A 35 -18.31 2.89 11.20
CA GLY A 35 -17.86 1.51 11.02
C GLY A 35 -17.86 1.04 9.57
N VAL A 36 -18.00 1.95 8.62
CA VAL A 36 -18.11 1.63 7.19
C VAL A 36 -17.14 2.45 6.37
N LEU A 37 -16.41 1.77 5.47
CA LEU A 37 -15.60 2.42 4.44
C LEU A 37 -16.41 2.46 3.15
N ARG A 38 -16.78 3.67 2.71
CA ARG A 38 -17.57 3.83 1.47
C ARG A 38 -16.77 3.38 0.25
N HIS A 39 -17.43 2.73 -0.69
CA HIS A 39 -16.78 2.20 -1.90
C HIS A 39 -16.19 3.32 -2.77
N ASP A 40 -16.89 4.45 -2.91
CA ASP A 40 -16.40 5.59 -3.67
C ASP A 40 -15.13 6.18 -3.08
N LEU A 41 -15.07 6.31 -1.75
CA LEU A 41 -13.89 6.80 -1.05
C LEU A 41 -12.73 5.82 -1.18
N ARG A 42 -13.00 4.52 -1.00
CA ARG A 42 -11.99 3.47 -1.17
C ARG A 42 -11.35 3.52 -2.55
N ASP A 43 -12.18 3.59 -3.58
CA ASP A 43 -11.68 3.58 -4.97
C ASP A 43 -10.86 4.84 -5.27
N LYS A 44 -11.26 5.98 -4.73
CA LYS A 44 -10.54 7.23 -4.88
C LYS A 44 -9.16 7.19 -4.22
N ILE A 45 -9.10 6.69 -2.99
CA ILE A 45 -7.84 6.59 -2.24
C ILE A 45 -6.93 5.56 -2.91
N LYS A 46 -7.48 4.43 -3.35
CA LYS A 46 -6.73 3.39 -4.04
C LYS A 46 -6.09 3.93 -5.32
N ALA A 47 -6.84 4.72 -6.10
CA ALA A 47 -6.31 5.35 -7.31
C ALA A 47 -5.12 6.27 -6.99
N LYS A 48 -5.21 7.04 -5.91
CA LYS A 48 -4.12 7.91 -5.47
C LYS A 48 -2.90 7.11 -5.01
N ALA A 49 -3.14 5.98 -4.32
CA ALA A 49 -2.06 5.10 -3.87
C ALA A 49 -1.31 4.49 -5.08
N ILE A 50 -2.04 4.08 -6.09
CA ILE A 50 -1.45 3.54 -7.34
C ILE A 50 -0.61 4.63 -8.02
N GLU A 51 -1.14 5.84 -8.12
CA GLU A 51 -0.45 6.98 -8.74
C GLU A 51 0.84 7.32 -7.97
N ALA A 52 0.82 7.23 -6.65
CA ALA A 52 1.97 7.51 -5.80
C ALA A 52 3.00 6.36 -5.76
N GLY A 53 2.69 5.21 -6.38
CA GLY A 53 3.57 4.05 -6.37
C GLY A 53 3.54 3.25 -5.07
N LEU A 54 2.52 3.43 -4.25
CA LEU A 54 2.41 2.78 -2.94
C LEU A 54 1.58 1.50 -2.95
N TYR A 55 0.85 1.25 -4.03
CA TYR A 55 0.04 0.05 -4.15
C TYR A 55 0.91 -1.15 -4.55
N ALA A 56 0.61 -2.31 -4.00
CA ALA A 56 1.33 -3.56 -4.29
C ALA A 56 2.84 -3.47 -3.99
N ALA A 57 3.21 -2.75 -2.94
CA ALA A 57 4.61 -2.55 -2.57
C ALA A 57 5.36 -3.85 -2.26
N ASN A 58 4.63 -4.91 -1.88
CA ASN A 58 5.19 -6.23 -1.60
C ASN A 58 5.49 -7.06 -2.84
N MET A 59 4.97 -6.66 -4.00
CA MET A 59 5.11 -7.43 -5.24
C MET A 59 6.33 -6.99 -6.05
N PRO A 60 6.92 -7.91 -6.86
CA PRO A 60 8.02 -7.54 -7.74
C PRO A 60 7.64 -6.49 -8.77
N ALA A 61 8.61 -5.70 -9.22
CA ALA A 61 8.38 -4.68 -10.23
C ALA A 61 7.88 -5.25 -11.56
N GLU A 62 8.26 -6.47 -11.89
CA GLU A 62 7.87 -7.14 -13.14
C GLU A 62 6.37 -7.38 -13.26
N VAL A 63 5.64 -7.43 -12.13
CA VAL A 63 4.18 -7.57 -12.12
C VAL A 63 3.48 -6.27 -11.68
N GLY A 64 4.18 -5.16 -11.74
CA GLY A 64 3.60 -3.85 -11.43
C GLY A 64 3.74 -3.40 -9.98
N GLY A 65 4.46 -4.16 -9.14
CA GLY A 65 4.71 -3.80 -7.76
C GLY A 65 5.90 -2.86 -7.61
N ALA A 66 6.16 -2.42 -6.37
CA ALA A 66 7.28 -1.53 -6.07
C ALA A 66 8.62 -2.24 -5.98
N GLY A 67 8.64 -3.55 -5.81
CA GLY A 67 9.88 -4.34 -5.75
C GLY A 67 10.78 -4.02 -4.56
N LEU A 68 10.19 -3.59 -3.44
CA LEU A 68 10.96 -3.21 -2.25
C LEU A 68 11.64 -4.41 -1.60
N ASP A 69 12.86 -4.19 -1.07
CA ASP A 69 13.49 -5.19 -0.22
C ASP A 69 12.76 -5.28 1.12
N THR A 70 13.08 -6.30 1.92
CA THR A 70 12.36 -6.56 3.17
C THR A 70 12.47 -5.40 4.16
N LEU A 71 13.64 -4.81 4.32
CA LEU A 71 13.83 -3.70 5.26
C LEU A 71 13.02 -2.47 4.82
N THR A 72 13.10 -2.12 3.55
CA THR A 72 12.36 -0.97 3.00
C THR A 72 10.86 -1.20 3.13
N TRP A 73 10.41 -2.43 2.88
CA TRP A 73 9.00 -2.77 3.02
C TRP A 73 8.53 -2.67 4.48
N VAL A 74 9.35 -3.07 5.44
CA VAL A 74 9.02 -2.92 6.87
C VAL A 74 8.89 -1.43 7.24
N LEU A 75 9.76 -0.59 6.73
CA LEU A 75 9.65 0.86 6.96
C LEU A 75 8.37 1.45 6.38
N TYR A 76 7.99 0.99 5.20
CA TYR A 76 6.73 1.37 4.54
C TYR A 76 5.52 0.93 5.38
N GLU A 77 5.49 -0.32 5.81
CA GLU A 77 4.39 -0.86 6.63
C GLU A 77 4.28 -0.14 7.98
N LYS A 78 5.39 0.25 8.57
CA LYS A 78 5.41 1.00 9.82
C LYS A 78 4.66 2.34 9.68
N GLU A 79 4.89 3.04 8.59
CA GLU A 79 4.20 4.32 8.34
C GLU A 79 2.72 4.11 8.02
N LEU A 80 2.37 3.10 7.23
CA LEU A 80 0.98 2.77 6.93
C LEU A 80 0.20 2.34 8.17
N GLY A 81 0.86 1.65 9.10
CA GLY A 81 0.24 1.17 10.33
C GLY A 81 -0.24 2.27 11.26
N ARG A 82 0.10 3.54 10.99
CA ARG A 82 -0.40 4.69 11.74
C ARG A 82 -1.85 5.00 11.44
N ALA A 83 -2.37 4.52 10.32
CA ALA A 83 -3.72 4.77 9.87
C ALA A 83 -4.70 3.71 10.37
N ASN A 84 -6.00 4.02 10.26
CA ASN A 84 -7.08 3.09 10.54
C ASN A 84 -6.93 1.82 9.69
N TYR A 85 -7.23 0.66 10.31
CA TYR A 85 -7.07 -0.64 9.66
C TYR A 85 -7.81 -0.75 8.32
N ALA A 86 -9.05 -0.27 8.26
CA ALA A 86 -9.83 -0.33 7.03
C ALA A 86 -9.17 0.48 5.91
N LEU A 87 -8.68 1.68 6.22
CA LEU A 87 -7.97 2.52 5.25
C LEU A 87 -6.66 1.89 4.81
N HIS A 88 -5.88 1.41 5.75
CA HIS A 88 -4.60 0.76 5.46
C HIS A 88 -4.82 -0.49 4.59
N TRP A 89 -5.68 -1.39 5.06
CA TRP A 89 -5.81 -2.73 4.47
C TRP A 89 -6.56 -2.73 3.15
N THR A 90 -7.55 -1.87 3.00
CA THR A 90 -8.43 -1.90 1.83
C THR A 90 -8.00 -0.92 0.75
N CYS A 91 -7.56 0.26 1.13
CA CYS A 91 -7.25 1.32 0.16
C CYS A 91 -5.81 1.25 -0.35
N VAL A 92 -4.87 0.86 0.52
CA VAL A 92 -3.46 0.74 0.16
C VAL A 92 -3.09 -0.74 0.26
N ALA A 93 -3.87 -1.56 -0.42
CA ALA A 93 -3.80 -3.01 -0.28
C ALA A 93 -2.49 -3.57 -0.83
N ARG A 94 -2.13 -4.68 -0.24
CA ARG A 94 -1.05 -5.53 -0.73
C ARG A 94 -1.66 -6.83 -1.24
N PRO A 95 -1.56 -7.12 -2.54
CA PRO A 95 -1.98 -8.42 -3.06
C PRO A 95 -1.24 -9.54 -2.35
N SER A 96 -1.90 -10.68 -2.19
CA SER A 96 -1.27 -11.82 -1.53
C SER A 96 -0.06 -12.32 -2.34
N ASN A 97 1.03 -12.62 -1.64
CA ASN A 97 2.24 -13.15 -2.29
C ASN A 97 2.01 -14.48 -3.00
N ILE A 98 0.97 -15.23 -2.60
CA ILE A 98 0.63 -16.49 -3.27
C ILE A 98 0.27 -16.29 -4.74
N LEU A 99 -0.16 -15.10 -5.12
CA LEU A 99 -0.48 -14.77 -6.51
C LEU A 99 0.74 -14.92 -7.43
N MET A 100 1.95 -14.85 -6.88
CA MET A 100 3.17 -15.10 -7.67
C MET A 100 3.29 -16.55 -8.14
N ALA A 101 2.50 -17.47 -7.56
CA ALA A 101 2.44 -18.86 -8.02
C ALA A 101 1.49 -19.06 -9.21
N CYS A 102 0.77 -18.03 -9.64
CA CYS A 102 -0.13 -18.12 -10.80
C CYS A 102 0.63 -18.44 -12.08
N GLN A 103 0.03 -19.30 -12.92
CA GLN A 103 0.60 -19.73 -14.20
C GLN A 103 -0.44 -19.60 -15.30
N GLY A 104 0.02 -19.27 -16.52
CA GLY A 104 -0.85 -19.18 -17.69
C GLY A 104 -1.99 -18.18 -17.50
N GLU A 105 -3.22 -18.63 -17.77
CA GLU A 105 -4.42 -17.78 -17.67
C GLU A 105 -4.67 -17.24 -16.25
N GLN A 106 -4.16 -17.92 -15.22
CA GLN A 106 -4.32 -17.47 -13.85
C GLN A 106 -3.69 -16.10 -13.63
N ARG A 107 -2.61 -15.80 -14.34
CA ARG A 107 -1.92 -14.51 -14.21
C ARG A 107 -2.82 -13.37 -14.68
N GLU A 108 -3.51 -13.54 -15.79
CA GLU A 108 -4.40 -12.53 -16.33
C GLU A 108 -5.69 -12.40 -15.54
N LYS A 109 -6.17 -13.52 -14.98
CA LYS A 109 -7.46 -13.57 -14.29
C LYS A 109 -7.35 -13.12 -12.82
N TYR A 110 -6.28 -13.48 -12.14
CA TYR A 110 -6.12 -13.27 -10.70
C TYR A 110 -4.95 -12.37 -10.30
N LEU A 111 -3.78 -12.53 -10.95
CA LEU A 111 -2.58 -11.80 -10.56
C LEU A 111 -2.64 -10.34 -11.01
N PHE A 112 -2.83 -10.06 -12.28
CA PHE A 112 -2.78 -8.70 -12.79
C PHE A 112 -3.94 -7.81 -12.32
N PRO A 113 -5.19 -8.31 -12.15
CA PRO A 113 -6.28 -7.49 -11.61
C PRO A 113 -6.14 -7.14 -10.14
N ALA A 114 -5.33 -7.90 -9.40
CA ALA A 114 -5.17 -7.69 -7.96
C ALA A 114 -4.50 -6.37 -7.61
#